data_0dde3ab5ae84be2b439bd51d66f49a89
#
_entry.id   0dde3ab5ae84be2b439bd51d66f49a89
#
_cell.length_a   1.000
_cell.length_b   1.000
_cell.length_c   1.000
_cell.angle_alpha   90.00
_cell.angle_beta   90.00
_cell.angle_gamma   90.00
#
_symmetry.space_group_name_H-M   'P 1'
#
loop_
_entity.id
_entity.type
_entity.pdbx_description
1 polymer ?
#
loop_
_entity_poly.entity_id
_entity_poly.type
_entity_poly.pdbx_seq_one_letter_code
_entity_poly.pdbx_strand_id
1 'polypeptide(L)'
;MRESLMCIGKIGEKGYYFEDTGIQIFSYEELCYYMSQHMICYIHTLPGEDLLAYIRDELDLDKLSKQLSKLLDPEKDQMKYFAALFREGHYFNEDEIRDILDEYRGLMNAPVYLQKKWMGDLLTSSGRASRAIRYYQEALGQKEIKEEEVGRLYHNMGVAEAKLFRFENAKINFIKAYQYTGEESSLFYYYCIMALADGIEAAGEELKTFEDSDFLLDAFEEQFAAFEEDFAYSAMAEKYRKIVFLDENGKPEEALAKKQRLVSALKKDFRKEIDI
;
A
#
# COMPACT_ATOMS: atom_id res chain seq x y z
N MET A 1 1.20 -14.27 23.24
CA MET A 1 1.70 -15.39 22.42
C MET A 1 0.72 -15.51 21.25
N ARG A 2 1.12 -15.24 20.02
CA ARG A 2 0.27 -15.55 18.86
C ARG A 2 0.35 -17.04 18.64
N GLU A 3 -0.75 -17.74 18.84
CA GLU A 3 -0.85 -19.14 18.46
C GLU A 3 -0.71 -19.22 16.94
N SER A 4 0.21 -20.04 16.45
CA SER A 4 0.30 -20.37 15.04
C SER A 4 -0.89 -21.25 14.70
N LEU A 5 -1.91 -20.70 14.07
CA LEU A 5 -3.02 -21.46 13.52
C LEU A 5 -2.47 -22.33 12.38
N MET A 6 -2.55 -23.66 12.55
CA MET A 6 -2.21 -24.59 11.48
C MET A 6 -3.39 -24.71 10.53
N CYS A 7 -3.13 -24.63 9.22
CA CYS A 7 -4.13 -24.94 8.21
C CYS A 7 -4.61 -26.37 8.40
N ILE A 8 -5.91 -26.57 8.62
CA ILE A 8 -6.55 -27.87 8.83
C ILE A 8 -7.13 -28.40 7.51
N GLY A 9 -7.42 -27.49 6.57
CA GLY A 9 -7.99 -27.79 5.27
C GLY A 9 -6.97 -28.24 4.22
N LYS A 10 -7.45 -28.50 3.01
CA LYS A 10 -6.59 -28.78 1.85
C LYS A 10 -5.80 -27.53 1.48
N ILE A 11 -4.51 -27.71 1.21
CA ILE A 11 -3.64 -26.69 0.61
C ILE A 11 -3.73 -26.86 -0.91
N GLY A 12 -4.10 -25.79 -1.62
CA GLY A 12 -4.17 -25.78 -3.08
C GLY A 12 -2.77 -25.94 -3.71
N GLU A 13 -2.69 -26.65 -4.81
CA GLU A 13 -1.45 -26.76 -5.59
C GLU A 13 -1.12 -25.44 -6.30
N LYS A 14 -2.16 -24.74 -6.76
CA LYS A 14 -2.09 -23.41 -7.34
C LYS A 14 -2.69 -22.43 -6.36
N GLY A 15 -1.94 -21.35 -6.06
CA GLY A 15 -2.46 -20.28 -5.23
C GLY A 15 -3.41 -19.36 -6.00
N TYR A 16 -4.35 -18.75 -5.29
CA TYR A 16 -5.18 -17.67 -5.81
C TYR A 16 -4.49 -16.33 -5.56
N TYR A 17 -4.41 -15.50 -6.59
CA TYR A 17 -3.72 -14.22 -6.54
C TYR A 17 -4.71 -13.05 -6.53
N PHE A 18 -4.60 -12.19 -5.52
CA PHE A 18 -5.39 -10.97 -5.42
C PHE A 18 -4.65 -9.78 -6.05
N GLU A 19 -5.12 -9.30 -7.19
CA GLU A 19 -4.46 -8.24 -7.95
C GLU A 19 -4.33 -6.92 -7.19
N ASP A 20 -5.34 -6.54 -6.39
CA ASP A 20 -5.35 -5.28 -5.65
C ASP A 20 -4.25 -5.19 -4.60
N THR A 21 -3.91 -6.30 -3.96
CA THR A 21 -2.93 -6.34 -2.87
C THR A 21 -1.62 -7.01 -3.26
N GLY A 22 -1.61 -7.78 -4.35
CA GLY A 22 -0.45 -8.59 -4.73
C GLY A 22 -0.23 -9.82 -3.85
N ILE A 23 -1.22 -10.19 -3.04
CA ILE A 23 -1.15 -11.34 -2.12
C ILE A 23 -1.63 -12.59 -2.83
N GLN A 24 -0.90 -13.69 -2.63
CA GLN A 24 -1.29 -15.01 -3.08
C GLN A 24 -1.60 -15.91 -1.88
N ILE A 25 -2.69 -16.65 -1.95
CA ILE A 25 -3.15 -17.57 -0.89
C ILE A 25 -3.21 -18.98 -1.42
N PHE A 26 -3.08 -19.97 -0.52
CA PHE A 26 -3.06 -21.40 -0.85
C PHE A 26 -4.04 -22.23 -0.01
N SER A 27 -4.66 -21.67 1.02
CA SER A 27 -5.56 -22.39 1.91
C SER A 27 -6.86 -21.62 2.17
N TYR A 28 -7.84 -22.30 2.72
CA TYR A 28 -9.10 -21.68 3.14
C TYR A 28 -8.89 -20.71 4.32
N GLU A 29 -8.02 -21.03 5.25
CA GLU A 29 -7.72 -20.19 6.39
C GLU A 29 -7.03 -18.89 5.96
N GLU A 30 -6.11 -18.98 5.00
CA GLU A 30 -5.51 -17.79 4.38
C GLU A 30 -6.54 -16.94 3.63
N LEU A 31 -7.51 -17.59 2.95
CA LEU A 31 -8.63 -16.90 2.31
C LEU A 31 -9.48 -16.14 3.34
N CYS A 32 -9.86 -16.80 4.43
CA CYS A 32 -10.64 -16.17 5.49
C CYS A 32 -9.90 -15.00 6.11
N TYR A 33 -8.63 -15.17 6.44
CA TYR A 33 -7.79 -14.09 6.98
C TYR A 33 -7.67 -12.94 5.99
N TYR A 34 -7.33 -13.23 4.73
CA TYR A 34 -7.23 -12.20 3.69
C TYR A 34 -8.53 -11.40 3.55
N MET A 35 -9.66 -12.10 3.44
CA MET A 35 -10.95 -11.45 3.27
C MET A 35 -11.31 -10.57 4.45
N SER A 36 -11.05 -11.02 5.69
CA SER A 36 -11.33 -10.22 6.89
C SER A 36 -10.52 -8.92 6.96
N GLN A 37 -9.28 -8.93 6.45
CA GLN A 37 -8.40 -7.77 6.47
C GLN A 37 -8.61 -6.79 5.30
N HIS A 38 -9.26 -7.23 4.22
CA HIS A 38 -9.34 -6.47 2.97
C HIS A 38 -10.79 -6.24 2.52
N MET A 39 -11.73 -6.18 3.45
CA MET A 39 -13.17 -6.04 3.14
C MET A 39 -13.50 -4.76 2.38
N ILE A 40 -12.67 -3.71 2.49
CA ILE A 40 -12.82 -2.46 1.72
C ILE A 40 -12.82 -2.70 0.20
N CYS A 41 -12.13 -3.74 -0.28
CA CYS A 41 -12.10 -4.11 -1.70
C CYS A 41 -13.47 -4.56 -2.23
N TYR A 42 -14.35 -4.98 -1.33
CA TYR A 42 -15.58 -5.70 -1.67
C TYR A 42 -16.86 -4.94 -1.29
N ILE A 43 -16.77 -3.67 -0.92
CA ILE A 43 -17.96 -2.87 -0.54
C ILE A 43 -18.90 -2.56 -1.70
N HIS A 44 -18.42 -2.66 -2.94
CA HIS A 44 -19.21 -2.41 -4.14
C HIS A 44 -19.34 -3.63 -5.06
N THR A 45 -18.45 -4.60 -4.94
CA THR A 45 -18.40 -5.75 -5.84
C THR A 45 -17.87 -6.96 -5.10
N LEU A 46 -18.64 -8.04 -5.02
CA LEU A 46 -18.20 -9.31 -4.44
C LEU A 46 -17.11 -9.96 -5.33
N PRO A 47 -16.29 -10.86 -4.77
CA PRO A 47 -15.34 -11.66 -5.53
C PRO A 47 -16.03 -12.45 -6.64
N GLY A 48 -15.37 -12.56 -7.79
CA GLY A 48 -15.96 -13.16 -8.99
C GLY A 48 -15.97 -14.69 -9.02
N GLU A 49 -16.41 -15.23 -10.17
CA GLU A 49 -16.49 -16.67 -10.44
C GLU A 49 -15.12 -17.38 -10.40
N ASP A 50 -14.04 -16.65 -10.64
CA ASP A 50 -12.67 -17.15 -10.57
C ASP A 50 -12.27 -17.59 -9.13
N LEU A 51 -12.67 -16.81 -8.11
CA LEU A 51 -12.50 -17.20 -6.72
C LEU A 51 -13.37 -18.43 -6.37
N LEU A 52 -14.60 -18.50 -6.88
CA LEU A 52 -15.47 -19.65 -6.66
C LEU A 52 -14.90 -20.93 -7.31
N ALA A 53 -14.30 -20.80 -8.49
CA ALA A 53 -13.60 -21.90 -9.14
C ALA A 53 -12.40 -22.38 -8.31
N TYR A 54 -11.60 -21.44 -7.78
CA TYR A 54 -10.49 -21.76 -6.88
C TYR A 54 -10.95 -22.49 -5.61
N ILE A 55 -12.01 -22.01 -4.95
CA ILE A 55 -12.59 -22.64 -3.76
C ILE A 55 -13.04 -24.07 -4.06
N ARG A 56 -13.65 -24.31 -5.24
CA ARG A 56 -14.11 -25.62 -5.66
C ARG A 56 -12.97 -26.55 -6.03
N ASP A 57 -12.07 -26.10 -6.92
CA ASP A 57 -11.14 -26.98 -7.62
C ASP A 57 -9.83 -27.20 -6.85
N GLU A 58 -9.34 -26.15 -6.19
CA GLU A 58 -8.08 -26.21 -5.45
C GLU A 58 -8.30 -26.56 -3.96
N LEU A 59 -9.36 -26.03 -3.33
CA LEU A 59 -9.61 -26.24 -1.91
C LEU A 59 -10.60 -27.39 -1.62
N ASP A 60 -11.19 -28.05 -2.65
CA ASP A 60 -12.20 -29.12 -2.53
C ASP A 60 -13.46 -28.72 -1.75
N LEU A 61 -13.81 -27.43 -1.73
CA LEU A 61 -14.98 -26.89 -1.03
C LEU A 61 -16.16 -26.66 -1.99
N ASP A 62 -16.57 -27.70 -2.72
CA ASP A 62 -17.65 -27.64 -3.74
C ASP A 62 -18.98 -27.13 -3.16
N LYS A 63 -19.34 -27.53 -1.93
CA LYS A 63 -20.58 -27.08 -1.27
C LYS A 63 -20.54 -25.57 -1.01
N LEU A 64 -19.43 -25.07 -0.47
CA LEU A 64 -19.22 -23.64 -0.20
C LEU A 64 -19.28 -22.86 -1.51
N SER A 65 -18.55 -23.28 -2.55
CA SER A 65 -18.55 -22.63 -3.85
C SER A 65 -19.96 -22.48 -4.41
N LYS A 66 -20.77 -23.56 -4.38
CA LYS A 66 -22.19 -23.52 -4.81
C LYS A 66 -23.08 -22.64 -3.93
N GLN A 67 -22.80 -22.55 -2.64
CA GLN A 67 -23.53 -21.65 -1.74
C GLN A 67 -23.20 -20.20 -2.04
N LEU A 68 -21.92 -19.85 -2.18
CA LEU A 68 -21.46 -18.50 -2.49
C LEU A 68 -21.93 -18.04 -3.87
N SER A 69 -21.93 -18.93 -4.88
CA SER A 69 -22.43 -18.63 -6.23
C SER A 69 -23.88 -18.12 -6.21
N LYS A 70 -24.74 -18.68 -5.35
CA LYS A 70 -26.12 -18.21 -5.19
C LYS A 70 -26.23 -16.84 -4.52
N LEU A 71 -25.17 -16.37 -3.89
CA LEU A 71 -25.09 -15.09 -3.16
C LEU A 71 -24.33 -14.00 -3.94
N LEU A 72 -23.82 -14.30 -5.14
CA LEU A 72 -23.14 -13.33 -6.00
C LEU A 72 -24.07 -12.29 -6.63
N ASP A 73 -25.37 -12.41 -6.46
CA ASP A 73 -26.36 -11.48 -6.98
C ASP A 73 -26.16 -10.08 -6.34
N PRO A 74 -25.91 -9.01 -7.13
CA PRO A 74 -25.70 -7.66 -6.61
C PRO A 74 -26.88 -7.09 -5.79
N GLU A 75 -28.09 -7.61 -6.00
CA GLU A 75 -29.29 -7.22 -5.24
C GLU A 75 -29.39 -7.93 -3.88
N LYS A 76 -28.55 -8.92 -3.64
CA LYS A 76 -28.51 -9.66 -2.37
C LYS A 76 -27.60 -9.00 -1.35
N ASP A 77 -27.92 -9.31 -0.10
CA ASP A 77 -27.17 -8.88 1.05
C ASP A 77 -25.75 -9.47 1.06
N GLN A 78 -24.75 -8.63 0.76
CA GLN A 78 -23.34 -9.01 0.72
C GLN A 78 -22.85 -9.57 2.06
N MET A 79 -23.47 -9.16 3.18
CA MET A 79 -23.19 -9.72 4.51
C MET A 79 -23.40 -11.22 4.56
N LYS A 80 -24.39 -11.75 3.83
CA LYS A 80 -24.66 -13.20 3.75
C LYS A 80 -23.56 -13.95 3.02
N TYR A 81 -22.93 -13.33 2.02
CA TYR A 81 -21.79 -13.94 1.32
C TYR A 81 -20.62 -14.14 2.27
N PHE A 82 -20.21 -13.09 2.99
CA PHE A 82 -19.10 -13.17 3.93
C PHE A 82 -19.41 -14.02 5.15
N ALA A 83 -20.64 -13.97 5.66
CA ALA A 83 -21.06 -14.87 6.73
C ALA A 83 -20.98 -16.35 6.33
N ALA A 84 -21.39 -16.69 5.11
CA ALA A 84 -21.28 -18.05 4.59
C ALA A 84 -19.82 -18.45 4.37
N LEU A 85 -18.99 -17.56 3.84
CA LEU A 85 -17.57 -17.77 3.65
C LEU A 85 -16.87 -18.06 4.98
N PHE A 86 -17.07 -17.26 6.01
CA PHE A 86 -16.33 -17.37 7.28
C PHE A 86 -16.77 -18.53 8.17
N ARG A 87 -17.98 -19.07 7.99
CA ARG A 87 -18.52 -20.19 8.81
C ARG A 87 -18.08 -21.57 8.39
N GLU A 88 -17.66 -21.78 7.15
CA GLU A 88 -17.45 -23.12 6.60
C GLU A 88 -16.36 -23.91 7.35
N GLY A 89 -15.21 -23.37 7.54
CA GLY A 89 -14.05 -24.09 8.09
C GLY A 89 -13.78 -23.84 9.57
N HIS A 90 -14.68 -23.17 10.30
CA HIS A 90 -14.51 -22.83 11.72
C HIS A 90 -13.19 -22.09 12.03
N TYR A 91 -12.63 -21.35 11.06
CA TYR A 91 -11.44 -20.54 11.26
C TYR A 91 -11.71 -19.39 12.23
N PHE A 92 -12.87 -18.75 12.11
CA PHE A 92 -13.41 -17.79 13.06
C PHE A 92 -14.55 -18.39 13.87
N ASN A 93 -14.68 -17.98 15.12
CA ASN A 93 -15.88 -18.25 15.91
C ASN A 93 -17.02 -17.27 15.58
N GLU A 94 -18.24 -17.54 16.08
CA GLU A 94 -19.42 -16.70 15.74
C GLU A 94 -19.31 -15.26 16.24
N ASP A 95 -18.58 -15.01 17.35
CA ASP A 95 -18.36 -13.64 17.86
C ASP A 95 -17.40 -12.88 16.96
N GLU A 96 -16.29 -13.50 16.55
CA GLU A 96 -15.36 -12.91 15.60
C GLU A 96 -16.01 -12.64 14.24
N ILE A 97 -16.83 -13.55 13.73
CA ILE A 97 -17.58 -13.35 12.48
C ILE A 97 -18.51 -12.14 12.62
N ARG A 98 -19.21 -12.02 13.73
CA ARG A 98 -20.09 -10.87 13.97
C ARG A 98 -19.31 -9.58 13.97
N ASP A 99 -18.18 -9.51 14.67
CA ASP A 99 -17.36 -8.31 14.75
C ASP A 99 -16.83 -7.90 13.35
N ILE A 100 -16.31 -8.86 12.57
CA ILE A 100 -15.86 -8.62 11.19
C ILE A 100 -17.01 -8.09 10.32
N LEU A 101 -18.20 -8.66 10.45
CA LEU A 101 -19.36 -8.22 9.66
C LEU A 101 -19.87 -6.86 10.09
N ASP A 102 -19.76 -6.50 11.37
CA ASP A 102 -20.13 -5.16 11.87
C ASP A 102 -19.14 -4.11 11.38
N GLU A 103 -17.84 -4.41 11.34
CA GLU A 103 -16.83 -3.56 10.69
C GLU A 103 -17.15 -3.37 9.20
N TYR A 104 -17.46 -4.44 8.48
CA TYR A 104 -17.84 -4.37 7.07
C TYR A 104 -19.06 -3.48 6.84
N ARG A 105 -20.08 -3.61 7.69
CA ARG A 105 -21.24 -2.73 7.66
C ARG A 105 -20.85 -1.26 7.88
N GLY A 106 -19.90 -1.01 8.78
CA GLY A 106 -19.32 0.32 9.00
C GLY A 106 -18.66 0.89 7.74
N LEU A 107 -17.85 0.07 7.04
CA LEU A 107 -17.23 0.46 5.77
C LEU A 107 -18.27 0.80 4.69
N MET A 108 -19.30 -0.04 4.52
CA MET A 108 -20.36 0.19 3.54
C MET A 108 -21.18 1.47 3.79
N ASN A 109 -21.38 1.80 5.06
CA ASN A 109 -22.18 2.97 5.47
C ASN A 109 -21.34 4.26 5.60
N ALA A 110 -20.03 4.18 5.46
CA ALA A 110 -19.16 5.34 5.54
C ALA A 110 -19.38 6.30 4.36
N PRO A 111 -19.12 7.60 4.54
CA PRO A 111 -19.12 8.55 3.44
C PRO A 111 -18.23 8.11 2.28
N VAL A 112 -18.66 8.35 1.04
CA VAL A 112 -17.97 7.87 -0.17
C VAL A 112 -16.51 8.33 -0.22
N TYR A 113 -16.20 9.54 0.22
CA TYR A 113 -14.81 10.02 0.26
C TYR A 113 -13.93 9.20 1.20
N LEU A 114 -14.46 8.72 2.34
CA LEU A 114 -13.74 7.84 3.25
C LEU A 114 -13.51 6.45 2.65
N GLN A 115 -14.53 5.88 2.01
CA GLN A 115 -14.40 4.59 1.31
C GLN A 115 -13.29 4.68 0.26
N LYS A 116 -13.26 5.76 -0.53
CA LYS A 116 -12.24 6.02 -1.55
C LYS A 116 -10.86 6.21 -0.91
N LYS A 117 -10.77 6.97 0.20
CA LYS A 117 -9.53 7.16 0.94
C LYS A 117 -8.97 5.81 1.42
N TRP A 118 -9.78 5.01 2.11
CA TRP A 118 -9.33 3.71 2.63
C TRP A 118 -8.88 2.74 1.53
N MET A 119 -9.58 2.74 0.39
CA MET A 119 -9.13 1.96 -0.77
C MET A 119 -7.78 2.48 -1.31
N GLY A 120 -7.60 3.79 -1.37
CA GLY A 120 -6.32 4.42 -1.73
C GLY A 120 -5.20 4.07 -0.74
N ASP A 121 -5.49 4.08 0.56
CA ASP A 121 -4.54 3.73 1.62
C ASP A 121 -4.09 2.25 1.49
N LEU A 122 -5.03 1.35 1.26
CA LEU A 122 -4.75 -0.06 1.00
C LEU A 122 -3.87 -0.25 -0.25
N LEU A 123 -4.21 0.38 -1.35
CA LEU A 123 -3.44 0.29 -2.59
C LEU A 123 -2.03 0.87 -2.44
N THR A 124 -1.87 1.98 -1.70
CA THR A 124 -0.56 2.57 -1.42
C THR A 124 0.32 1.64 -0.59
N SER A 125 -0.24 1.01 0.45
CA SER A 125 0.47 0.04 1.29
C SER A 125 0.81 -1.25 0.54
N SER A 126 -0.01 -1.63 -0.42
CA SER A 126 0.19 -2.80 -1.29
C SER A 126 1.09 -2.53 -2.50
N GLY A 127 1.75 -1.36 -2.59
CA GLY A 127 2.62 -1.01 -3.72
C GLY A 127 1.88 -0.58 -5.00
N ARG A 128 0.55 -0.42 -4.96
CA ARG A 128 -0.27 -0.02 -6.12
C ARG A 128 -0.49 1.50 -6.17
N ALA A 129 0.57 2.27 -5.95
CA ALA A 129 0.52 3.73 -5.78
C ALA A 129 -0.16 4.47 -6.95
N SER A 130 0.06 4.05 -8.19
CA SER A 130 -0.61 4.65 -9.36
C SER A 130 -2.14 4.53 -9.31
N ARG A 131 -2.65 3.40 -8.83
CA ARG A 131 -4.08 3.17 -8.65
C ARG A 131 -4.62 3.96 -7.45
N ALA A 132 -3.84 4.02 -6.37
CA ALA A 132 -4.19 4.76 -5.15
C ALA A 132 -4.45 6.24 -5.43
N ILE A 133 -3.58 6.90 -6.22
CA ILE A 133 -3.72 8.31 -6.60
C ILE A 133 -5.10 8.59 -7.21
N ARG A 134 -5.59 7.72 -8.07
CA ARG A 134 -6.92 7.86 -8.67
C ARG A 134 -8.03 7.81 -7.62
N TYR A 135 -7.95 6.91 -6.66
CA TYR A 135 -8.92 6.83 -5.56
C TYR A 135 -8.90 8.09 -4.69
N TYR A 136 -7.72 8.63 -4.37
CA TYR A 136 -7.62 9.89 -3.63
C TYR A 136 -8.20 11.07 -4.43
N GLN A 137 -7.97 11.13 -5.75
CA GLN A 137 -8.57 12.15 -6.62
C GLN A 137 -10.09 12.04 -6.67
N GLU A 138 -10.63 10.82 -6.74
CA GLU A 138 -12.08 10.58 -6.69
C GLU A 138 -12.65 10.99 -5.32
N ALA A 139 -11.92 10.78 -4.22
CA ALA A 139 -12.31 11.24 -2.89
C ALA A 139 -12.36 12.76 -2.80
N LEU A 140 -11.33 13.45 -3.30
CA LEU A 140 -11.28 14.92 -3.37
C LEU A 140 -12.42 15.53 -4.20
N GLY A 141 -12.95 14.80 -5.18
CA GLY A 141 -14.09 15.21 -5.99
C GLY A 141 -15.46 15.17 -5.29
N GLN A 142 -15.55 14.63 -4.05
CA GLN A 142 -16.80 14.53 -3.32
C GLN A 142 -17.18 15.86 -2.68
N LYS A 143 -18.49 16.21 -2.73
CA LYS A 143 -18.98 17.52 -2.27
C LYS A 143 -19.02 17.71 -0.74
N GLU A 144 -19.09 16.60 0.01
CA GLU A 144 -19.29 16.62 1.46
C GLU A 144 -18.02 16.39 2.28
N ILE A 145 -16.86 16.59 1.66
CA ILE A 145 -15.57 16.39 2.32
C ILE A 145 -15.23 17.56 3.24
N LYS A 146 -14.75 17.26 4.45
CA LYS A 146 -14.25 18.27 5.40
C LYS A 146 -12.85 18.74 5.03
N GLU A 147 -12.49 19.99 5.31
CA GLU A 147 -11.18 20.56 4.98
C GLU A 147 -10.02 19.75 5.54
N GLU A 148 -10.14 19.28 6.79
CA GLU A 148 -9.13 18.42 7.42
C GLU A 148 -8.90 17.12 6.62
N GLU A 149 -9.97 16.49 6.11
CA GLU A 149 -9.86 15.29 5.29
C GLU A 149 -9.30 15.59 3.90
N VAL A 150 -9.53 16.78 3.36
CA VAL A 150 -8.85 17.25 2.14
C VAL A 150 -7.35 17.28 2.33
N GLY A 151 -6.87 17.82 3.46
CA GLY A 151 -5.45 17.83 3.78
C GLY A 151 -4.86 16.43 3.91
N ARG A 152 -5.55 15.53 4.62
CA ARG A 152 -5.13 14.12 4.76
C ARG A 152 -5.06 13.39 3.41
N LEU A 153 -6.00 13.65 2.49
CA LEU A 153 -5.97 13.11 1.14
C LEU A 153 -4.78 13.61 0.33
N TYR A 154 -4.47 14.91 0.41
CA TYR A 154 -3.27 15.45 -0.21
C TYR A 154 -1.99 14.84 0.38
N HIS A 155 -1.91 14.64 1.71
CA HIS A 155 -0.78 13.98 2.32
C HIS A 155 -0.58 12.56 1.76
N ASN A 156 -1.64 11.73 1.78
CA ASN A 156 -1.57 10.35 1.29
C ASN A 156 -1.26 10.27 -0.21
N MET A 157 -1.78 11.23 -0.99
CA MET A 157 -1.45 11.36 -2.41
C MET A 157 0.01 11.76 -2.61
N GLY A 158 0.56 12.64 -1.77
CA GLY A 158 1.98 12.97 -1.74
C GLY A 158 2.86 11.74 -1.51
N VAL A 159 2.49 10.89 -0.53
CA VAL A 159 3.18 9.61 -0.27
C VAL A 159 3.12 8.68 -1.49
N ALA A 160 1.95 8.56 -2.13
CA ALA A 160 1.79 7.72 -3.32
C ALA A 160 2.62 8.23 -4.51
N GLU A 161 2.66 9.54 -4.76
CA GLU A 161 3.50 10.15 -5.80
C GLU A 161 5.00 9.98 -5.50
N ALA A 162 5.41 10.10 -4.23
CA ALA A 162 6.79 9.87 -3.80
C ALA A 162 7.23 8.42 -4.07
N LYS A 163 6.38 7.45 -3.78
CA LYS A 163 6.63 6.02 -4.10
C LYS A 163 6.83 5.78 -5.61
N LEU A 164 6.26 6.63 -6.46
CA LEU A 164 6.44 6.60 -7.91
C LEU A 164 7.61 7.45 -8.41
N PHE A 165 8.42 8.02 -7.51
CA PHE A 165 9.49 8.97 -7.81
C PHE A 165 9.02 10.23 -8.58
N ARG A 166 7.73 10.60 -8.43
CA ARG A 166 7.15 11.81 -9.01
C ARG A 166 7.27 12.96 -8.02
N PHE A 167 8.51 13.36 -7.75
CA PHE A 167 8.86 14.26 -6.65
C PHE A 167 8.18 15.63 -6.76
N GLU A 168 8.04 16.20 -7.96
CA GLU A 168 7.33 17.48 -8.13
C GLU A 168 5.86 17.41 -7.70
N ASN A 169 5.17 16.33 -8.08
CA ASN A 169 3.79 16.10 -7.66
C ASN A 169 3.70 15.86 -6.15
N ALA A 170 4.64 15.10 -5.59
CA ALA A 170 4.71 14.86 -4.16
C ALA A 170 4.89 16.16 -3.37
N LYS A 171 5.83 17.04 -3.77
CA LYS A 171 6.04 18.37 -3.18
C LYS A 171 4.75 19.18 -3.17
N ILE A 172 4.07 19.29 -4.31
CA ILE A 172 2.81 20.03 -4.45
C ILE A 172 1.75 19.49 -3.50
N ASN A 173 1.65 18.16 -3.38
CA ASN A 173 0.63 17.53 -2.53
C ASN A 173 0.93 17.71 -1.05
N PHE A 174 2.18 17.58 -0.61
CA PHE A 174 2.54 17.79 0.80
C PHE A 174 2.36 19.24 1.25
N ILE A 175 2.72 20.22 0.40
CA ILE A 175 2.47 21.65 0.71
C ILE A 175 0.97 21.93 0.83
N LYS A 176 0.15 21.39 -0.07
CA LYS A 176 -1.31 21.52 0.05
C LYS A 176 -1.82 20.87 1.34
N ALA A 177 -1.33 19.68 1.68
CA ALA A 177 -1.70 19.01 2.92
C ALA A 177 -1.43 19.92 4.13
N TYR A 178 -0.22 20.48 4.22
CA TYR A 178 0.16 21.41 5.27
C TYR A 178 -0.73 22.67 5.31
N GLN A 179 -1.05 23.24 4.15
CA GLN A 179 -1.93 24.42 4.05
C GLN A 179 -3.35 24.15 4.58
N TYR A 180 -3.86 22.93 4.43
CA TYR A 180 -5.19 22.54 4.92
C TYR A 180 -5.20 22.15 6.39
N THR A 181 -4.16 21.53 6.90
CA THR A 181 -4.17 20.92 8.25
C THR A 181 -3.26 21.63 9.25
N GLY A 182 -2.21 22.33 8.78
CA GLY A 182 -1.12 22.80 9.64
C GLY A 182 -0.27 21.66 10.23
N GLU A 183 -0.45 20.39 9.79
CA GLU A 183 0.28 19.26 10.35
C GLU A 183 1.74 19.27 9.90
N GLU A 184 2.65 19.37 10.86
CA GLU A 184 4.10 19.39 10.66
C GLU A 184 4.61 18.16 9.93
N SER A 185 3.96 17.02 10.08
CA SER A 185 4.30 15.80 9.35
C SER A 185 4.28 15.99 7.84
N SER A 186 3.31 16.74 7.31
CA SER A 186 3.24 17.03 5.87
C SER A 186 4.38 17.93 5.41
N LEU A 187 4.75 18.91 6.23
CA LEU A 187 5.89 19.78 5.97
C LEU A 187 7.21 19.00 6.02
N PHE A 188 7.37 18.10 6.99
CA PHE A 188 8.53 17.22 7.08
C PHE A 188 8.69 16.34 5.82
N TYR A 189 7.62 15.70 5.33
CA TYR A 189 7.70 14.92 4.09
C TYR A 189 8.00 15.78 2.87
N TYR A 190 7.49 17.03 2.82
CA TYR A 190 7.86 17.98 1.79
C TYR A 190 9.38 18.16 1.72
N TYR A 191 10.03 18.35 2.88
CA TYR A 191 11.48 18.47 2.96
C TYR A 191 12.23 17.24 2.54
N CYS A 192 11.79 16.07 3.02
CA CYS A 192 12.39 14.81 2.61
C CYS A 192 12.39 14.68 1.08
N ILE A 193 11.29 15.07 0.43
CA ILE A 193 11.19 15.01 -1.03
C ILE A 193 12.07 16.05 -1.70
N MET A 194 12.18 17.25 -1.16
CA MET A 194 13.11 18.26 -1.68
C MET A 194 14.56 17.82 -1.56
N ALA A 195 14.95 17.27 -0.41
CA ALA A 195 16.30 16.75 -0.20
C ALA A 195 16.66 15.64 -1.20
N LEU A 196 15.69 14.76 -1.52
CA LEU A 196 15.85 13.71 -2.52
C LEU A 196 15.91 14.24 -3.96
N ALA A 197 15.16 15.29 -4.28
CA ALA A 197 15.07 15.84 -5.63
C ALA A 197 16.16 16.88 -5.94
N ASP A 198 16.36 17.80 -5.01
CA ASP A 198 17.13 19.02 -5.24
C ASP A 198 18.40 19.09 -4.38
N GLY A 199 18.56 18.20 -3.41
CA GLY A 199 19.67 18.13 -2.47
C GLY A 199 19.35 18.76 -1.11
N ILE A 200 20.11 18.34 -0.08
CA ILE A 200 19.89 18.72 1.32
C ILE A 200 20.06 20.24 1.54
N GLU A 201 21.04 20.84 0.89
CA GLU A 201 21.32 22.28 1.03
C GLU A 201 20.14 23.12 0.53
N ALA A 202 19.60 22.78 -0.66
CA ALA A 202 18.43 23.46 -1.21
C ALA A 202 17.19 23.26 -0.34
N ALA A 203 16.98 22.07 0.17
CA ALA A 203 15.89 21.77 1.09
C ALA A 203 16.01 22.60 2.38
N GLY A 204 17.18 22.70 2.97
CA GLY A 204 17.45 23.49 4.17
C GLY A 204 17.20 25.00 3.98
N GLU A 205 17.56 25.56 2.82
CA GLU A 205 17.28 26.97 2.53
C GLU A 205 15.76 27.24 2.36
N GLU A 206 15.04 26.34 1.72
CA GLU A 206 13.58 26.43 1.59
C GLU A 206 12.89 26.33 2.96
N LEU A 207 13.40 25.47 3.85
CA LEU A 207 12.86 25.28 5.19
C LEU A 207 12.83 26.58 5.98
N LYS A 208 13.89 27.37 5.90
CA LYS A 208 14.00 28.65 6.60
C LYS A 208 12.91 29.67 6.21
N THR A 209 12.18 29.41 5.14
CA THR A 209 11.06 30.27 4.72
C THR A 209 9.77 30.03 5.53
N PHE A 210 9.70 28.93 6.29
CA PHE A 210 8.55 28.60 7.12
C PHE A 210 8.81 28.99 8.57
N GLU A 211 7.83 29.59 9.22
CA GLU A 211 7.92 29.95 10.63
C GLU A 211 8.06 28.68 11.51
N ASP A 212 8.86 28.77 12.56
CA ASP A 212 9.08 27.68 13.54
C ASP A 212 9.62 26.35 12.95
N SER A 213 10.43 26.42 11.92
CA SER A 213 10.92 25.22 11.22
C SER A 213 12.22 24.63 11.76
N ASP A 214 12.89 25.28 12.71
CA ASP A 214 14.23 24.85 13.19
C ASP A 214 14.21 23.42 13.74
N PHE A 215 13.18 23.04 14.50
CA PHE A 215 13.06 21.68 15.03
C PHE A 215 12.83 20.60 13.93
N LEU A 216 12.26 20.98 12.78
CA LEU A 216 12.12 20.08 11.64
C LEU A 216 13.46 19.81 10.96
N LEU A 217 14.37 20.80 10.95
CA LEU A 217 15.75 20.60 10.47
C LEU A 217 16.48 19.58 11.33
N ASP A 218 16.44 19.73 12.64
CA ASP A 218 17.09 18.79 13.58
C ASP A 218 16.54 17.37 13.39
N ALA A 219 15.20 17.23 13.33
CA ALA A 219 14.55 15.94 13.10
C ALA A 219 14.89 15.32 11.73
N PHE A 220 15.02 16.15 10.70
CA PHE A 220 15.41 15.71 9.37
C PHE A 220 16.87 15.23 9.36
N GLU A 221 17.79 16.00 9.93
CA GLU A 221 19.21 15.63 10.00
C GLU A 221 19.42 14.32 10.77
N GLU A 222 18.72 14.14 11.90
CA GLU A 222 18.77 12.90 12.68
C GLU A 222 18.26 11.69 11.88
N GLN A 223 17.10 11.82 11.24
CA GLN A 223 16.56 10.73 10.43
C GLN A 223 17.40 10.45 9.19
N PHE A 224 17.93 11.48 8.54
CA PHE A 224 18.78 11.32 7.37
C PHE A 224 20.08 10.61 7.73
N ALA A 225 20.72 10.98 8.85
CA ALA A 225 21.90 10.30 9.34
C ALA A 225 21.63 8.80 9.63
N ALA A 226 20.49 8.48 10.22
CA ALA A 226 20.08 7.10 10.45
C ALA A 226 19.90 6.32 9.13
N PHE A 227 19.30 6.91 8.11
CA PHE A 227 19.18 6.30 6.78
C PHE A 227 20.55 6.12 6.10
N GLU A 228 21.45 7.07 6.23
CA GLU A 228 22.81 6.92 5.69
C GLU A 228 23.57 5.77 6.36
N GLU A 229 23.42 5.62 7.67
CA GLU A 229 24.04 4.51 8.42
C GLU A 229 23.45 3.17 7.95
N ASP A 230 22.13 3.01 7.91
CA ASP A 230 21.48 1.80 7.45
C ASP A 230 21.85 1.47 5.98
N PHE A 231 21.88 2.50 5.12
CA PHE A 231 22.30 2.33 3.73
C PHE A 231 23.74 1.87 3.62
N ALA A 232 24.65 2.41 4.45
CA ALA A 232 26.08 2.09 4.41
C ALA A 232 26.34 0.59 4.62
N TYR A 233 25.51 -0.11 5.38
CA TYR A 233 25.62 -1.55 5.63
C TYR A 233 24.77 -2.40 4.66
N SER A 234 24.03 -1.79 3.77
CA SER A 234 23.15 -2.50 2.83
C SER A 234 23.93 -3.21 1.71
N ALA A 235 23.35 -4.28 1.18
CA ALA A 235 23.88 -4.95 -0.02
C ALA A 235 23.93 -4.02 -1.25
N MET A 236 23.08 -2.98 -1.26
CA MET A 236 23.06 -1.97 -2.32
C MET A 236 24.30 -1.06 -2.23
N ALA A 237 24.62 -0.58 -1.04
CA ALA A 237 25.82 0.23 -0.82
C ALA A 237 27.12 -0.54 -1.16
N GLU A 238 27.16 -1.84 -0.89
CA GLU A 238 28.29 -2.68 -1.30
C GLU A 238 28.44 -2.74 -2.84
N LYS A 239 27.33 -2.91 -3.56
CA LYS A 239 27.34 -2.86 -5.03
C LYS A 239 27.80 -1.49 -5.55
N TYR A 240 27.31 -0.41 -4.94
CA TYR A 240 27.70 0.95 -5.30
C TYR A 240 29.20 1.21 -5.05
N ARG A 241 29.72 0.86 -3.86
CA ARG A 241 31.15 0.99 -3.55
C ARG A 241 32.04 0.25 -4.53
N LYS A 242 31.64 -0.94 -4.99
CA LYS A 242 32.37 -1.69 -6.05
C LYS A 242 32.39 -0.97 -7.38
N ILE A 243 31.37 -0.22 -7.73
CA ILE A 243 31.32 0.60 -8.95
C ILE A 243 32.27 1.79 -8.81
N VAL A 244 32.19 2.53 -7.69
CA VAL A 244 33.05 3.67 -7.40
C VAL A 244 34.53 3.24 -7.40
N PHE A 245 34.86 2.15 -6.70
CA PHE A 245 36.22 1.60 -6.69
C PHE A 245 36.79 1.31 -8.08
N LEU A 246 35.99 0.77 -9.00
CA LEU A 246 36.43 0.50 -10.38
C LEU A 246 36.71 1.80 -11.13
N ASP A 247 35.86 2.81 -10.98
CA ASP A 247 36.01 4.11 -11.63
C ASP A 247 37.29 4.82 -11.16
N GLU A 248 37.49 4.88 -9.84
CA GLU A 248 38.69 5.49 -9.22
C GLU A 248 39.99 4.76 -9.56
N ASN A 249 39.94 3.46 -9.84
CA ASN A 249 41.12 2.65 -10.18
C ASN A 249 41.33 2.51 -11.71
N GLY A 250 40.82 3.46 -12.51
CA GLY A 250 41.10 3.56 -13.93
C GLY A 250 40.40 2.51 -14.80
N LYS A 251 39.25 1.97 -14.34
CA LYS A 251 38.41 1.00 -15.07
C LYS A 251 37.01 1.55 -15.35
N PRO A 252 36.89 2.73 -16.00
CA PRO A 252 35.61 3.40 -16.17
C PRO A 252 34.60 2.59 -17.02
N GLU A 253 35.08 1.80 -18.00
CA GLU A 253 34.19 0.96 -18.81
C GLU A 253 33.56 -0.18 -18.00
N GLU A 254 34.34 -0.83 -17.11
CA GLU A 254 33.82 -1.86 -16.22
C GLU A 254 32.85 -1.26 -15.20
N ALA A 255 33.15 -0.06 -14.67
CA ALA A 255 32.29 0.69 -13.75
C ALA A 255 30.96 1.02 -14.43
N LEU A 256 30.98 1.56 -15.65
CA LEU A 256 29.79 1.90 -16.43
C LEU A 256 28.93 0.65 -16.70
N ALA A 257 29.52 -0.45 -17.12
CA ALA A 257 28.80 -1.70 -17.37
C ALA A 257 28.09 -2.23 -16.11
N LYS A 258 28.76 -2.18 -14.93
CA LYS A 258 28.14 -2.57 -13.66
C LYS A 258 27.04 -1.60 -13.23
N LYS A 259 27.23 -0.29 -13.40
CA LYS A 259 26.22 0.74 -13.16
C LYS A 259 24.95 0.50 -13.98
N GLN A 260 25.11 0.25 -15.27
CA GLN A 260 23.97 -0.04 -16.17
C GLN A 260 23.22 -1.32 -15.76
N ARG A 261 23.91 -2.37 -15.36
CA ARG A 261 23.29 -3.60 -14.85
C ARG A 261 22.52 -3.35 -13.56
N LEU A 262 23.10 -2.60 -12.62
CA LEU A 262 22.46 -2.26 -11.37
C LEU A 262 21.18 -1.42 -11.61
N VAL A 263 21.27 -0.37 -12.43
CA VAL A 263 20.11 0.47 -12.78
C VAL A 263 19.02 -0.33 -13.49
N SER A 264 19.40 -1.27 -14.38
CA SER A 264 18.43 -2.13 -15.07
C SER A 264 17.72 -3.09 -14.12
N ALA A 265 18.45 -3.63 -13.13
CA ALA A 265 17.85 -4.48 -12.10
C ALA A 265 16.88 -3.69 -11.23
N LEU A 266 17.28 -2.50 -10.74
CA LEU A 266 16.43 -1.61 -9.95
C LEU A 266 15.16 -1.20 -10.71
N LYS A 267 15.28 -0.86 -12.00
CA LYS A 267 14.11 -0.54 -12.83
C LYS A 267 13.17 -1.73 -13.01
N LYS A 268 13.72 -2.94 -13.11
CA LYS A 268 12.91 -4.17 -13.24
C LYS A 268 12.16 -4.46 -11.92
N ASP A 269 12.84 -4.33 -10.78
CA ASP A 269 12.24 -4.57 -9.48
C ASP A 269 11.16 -3.51 -9.18
N PHE A 270 11.46 -2.24 -9.44
CA PHE A 270 10.50 -1.14 -9.30
C PHE A 270 9.23 -1.35 -10.16
N ARG A 271 9.40 -1.79 -11.42
CA ARG A 271 8.23 -2.08 -12.29
C ARG A 271 7.35 -3.20 -11.76
N LYS A 272 7.93 -4.19 -11.09
CA LYS A 272 7.14 -5.26 -10.45
C LYS A 272 6.33 -4.74 -9.27
N GLU A 273 6.89 -3.80 -8.50
CA GLU A 273 6.23 -3.23 -7.33
C GLU A 273 5.08 -2.29 -7.71
N ILE A 274 5.19 -1.57 -8.85
CA ILE A 274 4.17 -0.58 -9.28
C ILE A 274 3.22 -1.11 -10.36
N ASP A 275 3.30 -2.39 -10.70
CA ASP A 275 2.38 -3.05 -11.64
C ASP A 275 2.39 -2.46 -13.07
N ILE A 276 3.58 -2.14 -13.62
CA ILE A 276 3.78 -1.70 -15.00
C ILE A 276 4.52 -2.77 -15.81
#